data_3c42029bf306594af5b4560e6b1adfa8
#
_entry.id   3c42029bf306594af5b4560e6b1adfa8
#
_cell.length_a   1.000
_cell.length_b   1.000
_cell.length_c   1.000
_cell.angle_alpha   90.00
_cell.angle_beta   90.00
_cell.angle_gamma   90.00
#
_symmetry.space_group_name_H-M   'P 1'
#
loop_
_entity.id
_entity.type
_entity.pdbx_description
1 polymer ?
#
loop_
_entity_poly.entity_id
_entity_poly.type
_entity_poly.pdbx_seq_one_letter_code
_entity_poly.pdbx_strand_id
1 'polypeptide(L)'
;MRFMHFSDVHLGVVPDDGKPWSEQRARSIWETLAETVAEAGRQQVDFLLISGDLFHRQPLKRELKEVNYLFSQIPDVKVALVAGNHDHMQPKCYYLDFEWAENVFFFKEEEVTSIDFPEDNVTIYGMSYWHKKLPKRCYDNLGEINPNRINILLAHGGDDNHIPYSANQVLEQGIDYIAGGHLHTGRQLVEDRAIIAGPLEPTESKEVGPHGYWIGEITKQEDCSECHCHFFPIKKCEYCNETIEVTPKTTMFELEERIRELVAAGEDYKMYRIFLEGYVDAEQELEVARLEELPQVAAVFSELRPNYDYDKMWEESQDSLLGRYIDKMQKMPQDVITKKAMEYGVNALLGHDTCK
;
A
#
# COMPACT_ATOMS: atom_id res chain seq x y z
N MET A 1 -28.24 -5.45 5.19
CA MET A 1 -27.29 -6.12 4.29
C MET A 1 -25.91 -6.02 4.90
N ARG A 2 -25.19 -7.14 4.96
CA ARG A 2 -23.84 -7.24 5.50
C ARG A 2 -22.85 -7.58 4.39
N PHE A 3 -21.69 -6.96 4.35
CA PHE A 3 -20.72 -7.19 3.29
C PHE A 3 -19.28 -7.27 3.82
N MET A 4 -18.40 -7.93 3.06
CA MET A 4 -16.96 -7.84 3.20
C MET A 4 -16.39 -7.11 1.98
N HIS A 5 -15.43 -6.21 2.19
CA HIS A 5 -14.81 -5.41 1.13
C HIS A 5 -13.30 -5.48 1.23
N PHE A 6 -12.64 -5.81 0.11
CA PHE A 6 -11.20 -5.71 -0.10
C PHE A 6 -10.88 -5.39 -1.57
N SER A 7 -9.64 -5.03 -1.84
CA SER A 7 -9.14 -4.70 -3.20
C SER A 7 -7.66 -5.04 -3.32
N ASP A 8 -7.10 -4.84 -4.50
CA ASP A 8 -5.65 -4.78 -4.75
C ASP A 8 -4.88 -6.01 -4.21
N VAL A 9 -5.44 -7.21 -4.40
CA VAL A 9 -4.83 -8.46 -3.92
C VAL A 9 -3.53 -8.77 -4.65
N HIS A 10 -3.46 -8.37 -5.92
CA HIS A 10 -2.28 -8.53 -6.77
C HIS A 10 -1.74 -9.97 -6.82
N LEU A 11 -2.61 -10.96 -6.98
CA LEU A 11 -2.20 -12.35 -7.15
C LEU A 11 -1.14 -12.49 -8.24
N GLY A 12 -0.05 -13.17 -7.92
CA GLY A 12 1.09 -13.35 -8.81
C GLY A 12 2.17 -12.27 -8.72
N VAL A 13 2.05 -11.30 -7.79
CA VAL A 13 3.17 -10.44 -7.39
C VAL A 13 4.18 -11.27 -6.59
N VAL A 14 5.45 -10.88 -6.66
CA VAL A 14 6.54 -11.42 -5.84
C VAL A 14 7.11 -10.27 -5.01
N PRO A 15 6.57 -10.03 -3.79
CA PRO A 15 7.08 -8.97 -2.94
C PRO A 15 8.54 -9.20 -2.56
N ASP A 16 9.32 -8.12 -2.41
CA ASP A 16 10.73 -8.16 -1.99
C ASP A 16 11.60 -9.07 -2.88
N ASP A 17 11.43 -9.00 -4.20
CA ASP A 17 12.18 -9.84 -5.14
C ASP A 17 13.68 -9.82 -4.85
N GLY A 18 14.29 -11.02 -4.79
CA GLY A 18 15.68 -11.23 -4.42
C GLY A 18 15.94 -11.39 -2.90
N LYS A 19 14.97 -11.17 -2.03
CA LYS A 19 15.10 -11.46 -0.59
C LYS A 19 14.76 -12.92 -0.29
N PRO A 20 15.31 -13.52 0.77
CA PRO A 20 15.12 -14.94 1.10
C PRO A 20 13.66 -15.37 1.31
N TRP A 21 12.78 -14.42 1.66
CA TRP A 21 11.37 -14.67 1.95
C TRP A 21 10.43 -14.36 0.78
N SER A 22 10.92 -13.84 -0.35
CA SER A 22 10.06 -13.35 -1.45
C SER A 22 9.11 -14.42 -2.01
N GLU A 23 9.58 -15.66 -2.22
CA GLU A 23 8.72 -16.76 -2.65
C GLU A 23 7.66 -17.15 -1.61
N GLN A 24 7.99 -17.07 -0.33
CA GLN A 24 7.04 -17.33 0.76
C GLN A 24 5.99 -16.22 0.79
N ARG A 25 6.38 -14.96 0.60
CA ARG A 25 5.46 -13.83 0.51
C ARG A 25 4.48 -13.97 -0.66
N ALA A 26 4.98 -14.36 -1.84
CA ALA A 26 4.13 -14.61 -2.99
C ALA A 26 3.08 -15.72 -2.75
N ARG A 27 3.43 -16.78 -2.01
CA ARG A 27 2.49 -17.84 -1.59
C ARG A 27 1.49 -17.34 -0.53
N SER A 28 1.98 -16.57 0.45
CA SER A 28 1.15 -16.00 1.52
C SER A 28 -0.04 -15.23 0.98
N ILE A 29 0.14 -14.42 -0.07
CA ILE A 29 -0.95 -13.64 -0.70
C ILE A 29 -2.08 -14.55 -1.21
N TRP A 30 -1.76 -15.69 -1.83
CA TRP A 30 -2.76 -16.67 -2.26
C TRP A 30 -3.49 -17.33 -1.08
N GLU A 31 -2.73 -17.71 -0.04
CA GLU A 31 -3.29 -18.30 1.18
C GLU A 31 -4.20 -17.30 1.90
N THR A 32 -3.79 -16.04 1.95
CA THR A 32 -4.55 -14.96 2.55
C THR A 32 -5.87 -14.72 1.81
N LEU A 33 -5.86 -14.72 0.47
CA LEU A 33 -7.12 -14.64 -0.28
C LEU A 33 -8.04 -15.83 0.07
N ALA A 34 -7.51 -17.05 0.09
CA ALA A 34 -8.30 -18.24 0.39
C ALA A 34 -8.91 -18.17 1.80
N GLU A 35 -8.14 -17.75 2.80
CA GLU A 35 -8.59 -17.57 4.19
C GLU A 35 -9.63 -16.46 4.30
N THR A 36 -9.45 -15.33 3.59
CA THR A 36 -10.38 -14.19 3.57
C THR A 36 -11.71 -14.56 2.94
N VAL A 37 -11.69 -15.29 1.82
CA VAL A 37 -12.91 -15.80 1.18
C VAL A 37 -13.64 -16.78 2.12
N ALA A 38 -12.92 -17.71 2.74
CA ALA A 38 -13.51 -18.62 3.71
C ALA A 38 -14.10 -17.87 4.93
N GLU A 39 -13.44 -16.79 5.36
CA GLU A 39 -13.94 -15.94 6.46
C GLU A 39 -15.25 -15.23 6.05
N ALA A 40 -15.39 -14.76 4.83
CA ALA A 40 -16.64 -14.20 4.33
C ALA A 40 -17.82 -15.20 4.49
N GLY A 41 -17.58 -16.46 4.16
CA GLY A 41 -18.56 -17.53 4.40
C GLY A 41 -18.86 -17.77 5.89
N ARG A 42 -17.83 -17.81 6.74
CA ARG A 42 -18.00 -17.98 8.20
C ARG A 42 -18.77 -16.82 8.85
N GLN A 43 -18.52 -15.61 8.40
CA GLN A 43 -19.20 -14.39 8.84
C GLN A 43 -20.61 -14.23 8.26
N GLN A 44 -21.01 -15.12 7.34
CA GLN A 44 -22.31 -15.09 6.68
C GLN A 44 -22.64 -13.71 6.11
N VAL A 45 -21.67 -13.11 5.40
CA VAL A 45 -21.93 -11.84 4.70
C VAL A 45 -22.83 -12.11 3.49
N ASP A 46 -23.67 -11.15 3.16
CA ASP A 46 -24.53 -11.23 1.97
C ASP A 46 -23.72 -11.02 0.69
N PHE A 47 -22.73 -10.12 0.76
CA PHE A 47 -21.89 -9.74 -0.37
C PHE A 47 -20.40 -9.73 -0.04
N LEU A 48 -19.59 -10.19 -1.02
CA LEU A 48 -18.16 -9.99 -1.08
C LEU A 48 -17.85 -8.99 -2.20
N LEU A 49 -17.33 -7.81 -1.85
CA LEU A 49 -17.06 -6.71 -2.76
C LEU A 49 -15.56 -6.64 -3.05
N ILE A 50 -15.16 -6.83 -4.32
CA ILE A 50 -13.76 -6.83 -4.75
C ILE A 50 -13.54 -5.69 -5.74
N SER A 51 -12.86 -4.65 -5.30
CA SER A 51 -12.75 -3.37 -6.00
C SER A 51 -11.52 -3.27 -6.89
N GLY A 52 -11.24 -4.31 -7.70
CA GLY A 52 -10.20 -4.30 -8.73
C GLY A 52 -8.82 -4.81 -8.29
N ASP A 53 -7.94 -4.93 -9.27
CA ASP A 53 -6.57 -5.42 -9.14
C ASP A 53 -6.45 -6.73 -8.34
N LEU A 54 -7.34 -7.68 -8.68
CA LEU A 54 -7.30 -9.02 -8.10
C LEU A 54 -6.00 -9.75 -8.50
N PHE A 55 -5.50 -9.48 -9.71
CA PHE A 55 -4.23 -10.01 -10.21
C PHE A 55 -3.23 -8.89 -10.52
N HIS A 56 -1.97 -9.14 -10.24
CA HIS A 56 -0.88 -8.19 -10.50
C HIS A 56 -0.62 -7.97 -12.01
N ARG A 57 -1.07 -8.87 -12.84
CA ARG A 57 -0.96 -8.88 -14.30
C ARG A 57 -2.17 -9.60 -14.90
N GLN A 58 -2.24 -9.67 -16.21
CA GLN A 58 -3.24 -10.48 -16.91
C GLN A 58 -3.26 -11.91 -16.36
N PRO A 59 -4.38 -12.39 -15.81
CA PRO A 59 -4.46 -13.70 -15.20
C PRO A 59 -4.36 -14.82 -16.25
N LEU A 60 -3.73 -15.90 -15.86
CA LEU A 60 -3.77 -17.15 -16.63
C LEU A 60 -5.08 -17.88 -16.35
N LYS A 61 -5.53 -18.69 -17.31
CA LYS A 61 -6.77 -19.49 -17.16
C LYS A 61 -6.75 -20.40 -15.91
N ARG A 62 -5.57 -20.92 -15.53
CA ARG A 62 -5.42 -21.71 -14.31
C ARG A 62 -5.65 -20.88 -13.04
N GLU A 63 -5.17 -19.64 -13.01
CA GLU A 63 -5.32 -18.73 -11.87
C GLU A 63 -6.81 -18.35 -11.70
N LEU A 64 -7.51 -18.06 -12.79
CA LEU A 64 -8.95 -17.83 -12.75
C LEU A 64 -9.72 -19.04 -12.22
N LYS A 65 -9.31 -20.26 -12.59
CA LYS A 65 -9.95 -21.48 -12.06
C LYS A 65 -9.74 -21.64 -10.56
N GLU A 66 -8.57 -21.31 -10.06
CA GLU A 66 -8.26 -21.38 -8.62
C GLU A 66 -9.10 -20.39 -7.84
N VAL A 67 -9.14 -19.13 -8.28
CA VAL A 67 -9.98 -18.10 -7.65
C VAL A 67 -11.46 -18.46 -7.73
N ASN A 68 -11.93 -18.91 -8.89
CA ASN A 68 -13.33 -19.33 -9.06
C ASN A 68 -13.70 -20.52 -8.15
N TYR A 69 -12.77 -21.45 -7.94
CA TYR A 69 -12.95 -22.53 -6.98
C TYR A 69 -13.15 -21.98 -5.57
N LEU A 70 -12.33 -21.01 -5.12
CA LEU A 70 -12.49 -20.38 -3.82
C LEU A 70 -13.88 -19.74 -3.66
N PHE A 71 -14.32 -18.97 -4.65
CA PHE A 71 -15.63 -18.33 -4.62
C PHE A 71 -16.78 -19.32 -4.63
N SER A 72 -16.65 -20.43 -5.34
CA SER A 72 -17.67 -21.50 -5.37
C SER A 72 -17.84 -22.23 -4.02
N GLN A 73 -16.87 -22.10 -3.09
CA GLN A 73 -16.98 -22.71 -1.76
C GLN A 73 -17.86 -21.89 -0.80
N ILE A 74 -18.28 -20.69 -1.21
CA ILE A 74 -19.18 -19.81 -0.45
C ILE A 74 -20.44 -19.48 -1.29
N PRO A 75 -21.24 -20.50 -1.70
CA PRO A 75 -22.31 -20.30 -2.68
C PRO A 75 -23.43 -19.35 -2.23
N ASP A 76 -23.60 -19.17 -0.94
CA ASP A 76 -24.61 -18.28 -0.35
C ASP A 76 -24.13 -16.81 -0.33
N VAL A 77 -22.85 -16.54 -0.59
CA VAL A 77 -22.28 -15.18 -0.62
C VAL A 77 -22.19 -14.71 -2.07
N LYS A 78 -22.80 -13.58 -2.40
CA LYS A 78 -22.71 -12.97 -3.72
C LYS A 78 -21.40 -12.22 -3.88
N VAL A 79 -20.54 -12.64 -4.83
CA VAL A 79 -19.23 -12.04 -5.10
C VAL A 79 -19.35 -11.06 -6.24
N ALA A 80 -19.23 -9.77 -5.97
CA ALA A 80 -19.21 -8.73 -6.98
C ALA A 80 -17.78 -8.20 -7.18
N LEU A 81 -17.29 -8.21 -8.43
CA LEU A 81 -15.90 -7.78 -8.72
C LEU A 81 -15.77 -7.01 -10.02
N VAL A 82 -14.78 -6.15 -10.07
CA VAL A 82 -14.31 -5.40 -11.24
C VAL A 82 -12.84 -5.73 -11.52
N ALA A 83 -12.40 -5.60 -12.78
CA ALA A 83 -10.97 -5.59 -13.09
C ALA A 83 -10.40 -4.17 -12.90
N GLY A 84 -9.21 -4.08 -12.31
CA GLY A 84 -8.50 -2.82 -12.13
C GLY A 84 -7.55 -2.50 -13.29
N ASN A 85 -6.54 -1.67 -13.05
CA ASN A 85 -5.60 -1.25 -14.08
C ASN A 85 -4.45 -2.24 -14.31
N HIS A 86 -4.15 -3.12 -13.36
CA HIS A 86 -3.15 -4.18 -13.52
C HIS A 86 -3.70 -5.37 -14.31
N ASP A 87 -4.89 -5.80 -13.98
CA ASP A 87 -5.57 -6.94 -14.61
C ASP A 87 -6.65 -6.52 -15.62
N HIS A 88 -6.53 -5.32 -16.20
CA HIS A 88 -7.50 -4.70 -17.10
C HIS A 88 -7.93 -5.61 -18.26
N MET A 89 -9.15 -5.42 -18.72
CA MET A 89 -9.73 -6.17 -19.84
C MET A 89 -8.94 -5.94 -21.13
N GLN A 90 -8.84 -6.96 -21.97
CA GLN A 90 -8.19 -6.90 -23.29
C GLN A 90 -8.95 -7.81 -24.27
N PRO A 91 -8.87 -7.55 -25.59
CA PRO A 91 -9.62 -8.32 -26.60
C PRO A 91 -9.36 -9.84 -26.62
N LYS A 92 -8.32 -10.32 -25.95
CA LYS A 92 -7.94 -11.74 -25.86
C LYS A 92 -7.65 -12.20 -24.42
N CYS A 93 -8.09 -11.44 -23.42
CA CYS A 93 -7.91 -11.86 -22.03
C CYS A 93 -8.85 -13.01 -21.68
N TYR A 94 -8.40 -13.83 -20.75
CA TYR A 94 -9.21 -14.98 -20.33
C TYR A 94 -10.47 -14.57 -19.55
N TYR A 95 -10.54 -13.36 -18.99
CA TYR A 95 -11.73 -12.84 -18.34
C TYR A 95 -12.99 -12.83 -19.23
N LEU A 96 -12.84 -12.57 -20.55
CA LEU A 96 -13.97 -12.42 -21.47
C LEU A 96 -14.81 -13.70 -21.59
N ASP A 97 -14.13 -14.83 -21.74
CA ASP A 97 -14.74 -16.14 -22.00
C ASP A 97 -14.74 -17.05 -20.78
N PHE A 98 -14.38 -16.51 -19.60
CA PHE A 98 -14.34 -17.30 -18.38
C PHE A 98 -15.75 -17.46 -17.79
N GLU A 99 -16.14 -18.70 -17.55
CA GLU A 99 -17.40 -19.04 -16.89
C GLU A 99 -17.18 -19.04 -15.37
N TRP A 100 -17.67 -18.02 -14.72
CA TRP A 100 -17.63 -17.90 -13.27
C TRP A 100 -18.71 -18.78 -12.60
N ALA A 101 -18.52 -19.11 -11.33
CA ALA A 101 -19.54 -19.75 -10.50
C ALA A 101 -20.80 -18.87 -10.42
N GLU A 102 -21.95 -19.50 -10.14
CA GLU A 102 -23.28 -18.84 -10.17
C GLU A 102 -23.40 -17.65 -9.19
N ASN A 103 -22.61 -17.68 -8.11
CA ASN A 103 -22.58 -16.63 -7.12
C ASN A 103 -21.62 -15.48 -7.46
N VAL A 104 -20.95 -15.47 -8.63
CA VAL A 104 -19.95 -14.48 -9.02
C VAL A 104 -20.48 -13.55 -10.09
N PHE A 105 -20.44 -12.26 -9.83
CA PHE A 105 -20.96 -11.20 -10.68
C PHE A 105 -19.80 -10.28 -11.09
N PHE A 106 -19.28 -10.51 -12.30
CA PHE A 106 -18.14 -9.77 -12.83
C PHE A 106 -18.60 -8.68 -13.80
N PHE A 107 -18.27 -7.42 -13.51
CA PHE A 107 -18.53 -6.26 -14.36
C PHE A 107 -17.49 -6.19 -15.48
N LYS A 108 -17.88 -6.47 -16.72
CA LYS A 108 -16.95 -6.59 -17.86
C LYS A 108 -16.79 -5.29 -18.66
N GLU A 109 -17.73 -4.36 -18.53
CA GLU A 109 -17.82 -3.21 -19.41
C GLU A 109 -16.87 -2.08 -18.94
N GLU A 110 -16.40 -1.26 -19.90
CA GLU A 110 -15.61 -0.07 -19.62
C GLU A 110 -16.48 1.14 -19.20
N GLU A 111 -17.79 1.00 -19.33
CA GLU A 111 -18.77 1.97 -18.84
C GLU A 111 -19.42 1.45 -17.55
N VAL A 112 -19.87 2.38 -16.71
CA VAL A 112 -20.56 1.97 -15.48
C VAL A 112 -21.86 1.29 -15.84
N THR A 113 -21.99 0.06 -15.37
CA THR A 113 -23.22 -0.74 -15.47
C THR A 113 -23.70 -1.08 -14.07
N SER A 114 -24.93 -1.57 -13.95
CA SER A 114 -25.51 -2.00 -12.68
C SER A 114 -26.05 -3.42 -12.76
N ILE A 115 -25.98 -4.10 -11.61
CA ILE A 115 -26.60 -5.41 -11.39
C ILE A 115 -27.55 -5.28 -10.21
N ASP A 116 -28.80 -5.66 -10.46
CA ASP A 116 -29.86 -5.64 -9.46
C ASP A 116 -29.95 -6.99 -8.71
N PHE A 117 -30.08 -6.91 -7.40
CA PHE A 117 -30.36 -8.04 -6.51
C PHE A 117 -31.70 -7.76 -5.78
N PRO A 118 -32.84 -8.07 -6.42
CA PRO A 118 -34.15 -7.69 -5.89
C PRO A 118 -34.48 -8.34 -4.54
N GLU A 119 -34.01 -9.57 -4.32
CA GLU A 119 -34.25 -10.32 -3.07
C GLU A 119 -33.55 -9.69 -1.87
N ASP A 120 -32.39 -9.04 -2.10
CA ASP A 120 -31.62 -8.36 -1.07
C ASP A 120 -31.94 -6.85 -0.97
N ASN A 121 -32.75 -6.34 -1.90
CA ASN A 121 -33.00 -4.91 -2.07
C ASN A 121 -31.73 -4.11 -2.33
N VAL A 122 -30.79 -4.64 -3.15
CA VAL A 122 -29.46 -4.05 -3.44
C VAL A 122 -29.32 -3.84 -4.94
N THR A 123 -28.67 -2.76 -5.33
CA THR A 123 -28.12 -2.53 -6.68
C THR A 123 -26.63 -2.24 -6.55
N ILE A 124 -25.80 -2.97 -7.29
CA ILE A 124 -24.35 -2.73 -7.34
C ILE A 124 -24.00 -2.13 -8.70
N TYR A 125 -23.26 -1.03 -8.68
CA TYR A 125 -22.72 -0.34 -9.85
C TYR A 125 -21.23 -0.66 -9.96
N GLY A 126 -20.73 -0.86 -11.17
CA GLY A 126 -19.33 -1.14 -11.40
C GLY A 126 -18.93 -1.02 -12.86
N MET A 127 -17.64 -0.91 -13.09
CA MET A 127 -17.01 -0.98 -14.41
C MET A 127 -15.62 -1.56 -14.29
N SER A 128 -15.11 -2.17 -15.35
CA SER A 128 -13.74 -2.66 -15.42
C SER A 128 -12.88 -1.81 -16.33
N TYR A 129 -11.59 -1.73 -16.02
CA TYR A 129 -10.61 -1.11 -16.91
C TYR A 129 -10.44 -1.92 -18.20
N TRP A 130 -10.33 -1.22 -19.33
CA TRP A 130 -9.91 -1.77 -20.62
C TRP A 130 -8.59 -1.18 -21.09
N HIS A 131 -8.07 -0.23 -20.36
CA HIS A 131 -6.81 0.44 -20.59
C HIS A 131 -6.06 0.59 -19.28
N LYS A 132 -4.73 0.47 -19.30
CA LYS A 132 -3.92 0.62 -18.08
C LYS A 132 -4.06 1.99 -17.42
N LYS A 133 -4.40 3.03 -18.18
CA LYS A 133 -4.67 4.39 -17.69
C LYS A 133 -6.02 4.86 -18.23
N LEU A 134 -6.81 5.45 -17.36
CA LEU A 134 -8.13 6.00 -17.69
C LEU A 134 -8.36 7.33 -16.96
N PRO A 135 -7.82 8.46 -17.48
CA PRO A 135 -7.93 9.78 -16.83
C PRO A 135 -9.31 10.43 -17.09
N LYS A 136 -10.37 9.64 -17.15
CA LYS A 136 -11.75 10.08 -17.36
C LYS A 136 -12.53 9.94 -16.07
N ARG A 137 -13.33 10.95 -15.73
CA ARG A 137 -14.20 10.98 -14.55
C ARG A 137 -15.46 10.12 -14.79
N CYS A 138 -15.32 8.81 -14.76
CA CYS A 138 -16.37 7.86 -15.13
C CYS A 138 -17.51 7.78 -14.10
N TYR A 139 -17.27 8.14 -12.85
CA TYR A 139 -18.25 8.06 -11.76
C TYR A 139 -19.02 9.37 -11.51
N ASP A 140 -18.78 10.43 -12.30
CA ASP A 140 -19.49 11.71 -12.15
C ASP A 140 -20.96 11.65 -12.54
N ASN A 141 -21.36 10.65 -13.32
CA ASN A 141 -22.75 10.43 -13.70
C ASN A 141 -23.05 8.93 -13.79
N LEU A 142 -23.73 8.40 -12.80
CA LEU A 142 -24.09 6.99 -12.69
C LEU A 142 -25.47 6.68 -13.30
N GLY A 143 -26.13 7.68 -13.87
CA GLY A 143 -27.47 7.53 -14.44
C GLY A 143 -28.57 7.57 -13.39
N GLU A 144 -29.70 6.92 -13.67
CA GLU A 144 -30.84 6.87 -12.77
C GLU A 144 -30.63 5.85 -11.65
N ILE A 145 -30.64 6.32 -10.40
CA ILE A 145 -30.45 5.49 -9.20
C ILE A 145 -31.78 5.32 -8.48
N ASN A 146 -32.13 4.08 -8.14
CA ASN A 146 -33.36 3.80 -7.39
C ASN A 146 -33.12 4.10 -5.88
N PRO A 147 -33.74 5.14 -5.31
CA PRO A 147 -33.49 5.54 -3.91
C PRO A 147 -34.04 4.52 -2.90
N ASN A 148 -34.96 3.65 -3.30
CA ASN A 148 -35.53 2.63 -2.41
C ASN A 148 -34.63 1.41 -2.21
N ARG A 149 -33.51 1.30 -2.94
CA ARG A 149 -32.54 0.21 -2.81
C ARG A 149 -31.27 0.67 -2.15
N ILE A 150 -30.55 -0.24 -1.53
CA ILE A 150 -29.16 -0.02 -1.15
C ILE A 150 -28.32 0.02 -2.44
N ASN A 151 -27.65 1.14 -2.68
CA ASN A 151 -26.87 1.39 -3.88
C ASN A 151 -25.37 1.41 -3.54
N ILE A 152 -24.60 0.49 -4.15
CA ILE A 152 -23.17 0.33 -3.89
C ILE A 152 -22.41 0.57 -5.19
N LEU A 153 -21.33 1.38 -5.14
CA LEU A 153 -20.39 1.51 -6.25
C LEU A 153 -19.11 0.74 -5.96
N LEU A 154 -18.77 -0.21 -6.85
CA LEU A 154 -17.41 -0.76 -6.92
C LEU A 154 -16.55 0.19 -7.75
N ALA A 155 -15.64 0.90 -7.07
CA ALA A 155 -14.79 1.93 -7.69
C ALA A 155 -13.32 1.51 -7.64
N HIS A 156 -12.64 1.49 -8.80
CA HIS A 156 -11.20 1.35 -8.85
C HIS A 156 -10.59 2.62 -9.45
N GLY A 157 -9.72 3.32 -8.70
CA GLY A 157 -9.15 4.60 -9.14
C GLY A 157 -9.10 5.65 -8.03
N GLY A 158 -9.04 6.93 -8.44
CA GLY A 158 -9.01 8.07 -7.50
C GLY A 158 -7.77 8.94 -7.60
N ASP A 159 -6.89 8.71 -8.60
CA ASP A 159 -5.81 9.63 -8.98
C ASP A 159 -6.02 10.21 -10.38
N ASP A 160 -5.18 11.15 -10.79
CA ASP A 160 -5.32 11.87 -12.06
C ASP A 160 -5.22 10.97 -13.32
N ASN A 161 -4.58 9.81 -13.22
CA ASN A 161 -4.41 8.86 -14.33
C ASN A 161 -5.43 7.70 -14.31
N HIS A 162 -6.10 7.49 -13.18
CA HIS A 162 -6.97 6.34 -12.93
C HIS A 162 -8.30 6.78 -12.34
N ILE A 163 -9.26 7.02 -13.20
CA ILE A 163 -10.65 7.44 -12.92
C ILE A 163 -10.72 8.42 -11.73
N PRO A 164 -10.33 9.68 -11.91
CA PRO A 164 -10.46 10.69 -10.85
C PRO A 164 -11.93 10.85 -10.44
N TYR A 165 -12.23 10.88 -9.15
CA TYR A 165 -13.58 11.13 -8.64
C TYR A 165 -13.57 11.83 -7.28
N SER A 166 -14.70 12.40 -6.91
CA SER A 166 -14.96 12.92 -5.57
C SER A 166 -15.96 12.02 -4.88
N ALA A 167 -15.57 11.44 -3.74
CA ALA A 167 -16.45 10.55 -2.98
C ALA A 167 -17.77 11.25 -2.60
N ASN A 168 -17.72 12.49 -2.15
CA ASN A 168 -18.95 13.26 -1.81
C ASN A 168 -19.88 13.43 -3.01
N GLN A 169 -19.35 13.81 -4.19
CA GLN A 169 -20.15 13.99 -5.39
C GLN A 169 -20.79 12.68 -5.87
N VAL A 170 -20.11 11.55 -5.69
CA VAL A 170 -20.65 10.22 -6.01
C VAL A 170 -21.77 9.84 -5.03
N LEU A 171 -21.55 10.05 -3.73
CA LEU A 171 -22.57 9.78 -2.71
C LEU A 171 -23.83 10.64 -2.87
N GLU A 172 -23.67 11.91 -3.31
CA GLU A 172 -24.79 12.83 -3.59
C GLU A 172 -25.69 12.36 -4.74
N GLN A 173 -25.23 11.45 -5.60
CA GLN A 173 -26.05 10.85 -6.65
C GLN A 173 -27.03 9.78 -6.11
N GLY A 174 -26.93 9.39 -4.84
CA GLY A 174 -27.79 8.37 -4.23
C GLY A 174 -27.08 7.03 -3.98
N ILE A 175 -25.74 7.02 -4.05
CA ILE A 175 -24.92 5.86 -3.62
C ILE A 175 -24.86 5.86 -2.09
N ASP A 176 -25.11 4.70 -1.49
CA ASP A 176 -25.05 4.50 -0.04
C ASP A 176 -23.63 4.13 0.42
N TYR A 177 -22.89 3.36 -0.39
CA TYR A 177 -21.52 2.93 -0.09
C TYR A 177 -20.64 2.89 -1.33
N ILE A 178 -19.42 3.41 -1.22
CA ILE A 178 -18.36 3.30 -2.24
C ILE A 178 -17.32 2.31 -1.75
N ALA A 179 -17.26 1.15 -2.40
CA ALA A 179 -16.20 0.17 -2.23
C ALA A 179 -15.05 0.53 -3.17
N GLY A 180 -14.02 1.21 -2.64
CA GLY A 180 -12.90 1.74 -3.41
C GLY A 180 -11.66 0.86 -3.36
N GLY A 181 -10.89 0.85 -4.46
CA GLY A 181 -9.57 0.24 -4.60
C GLY A 181 -8.60 1.16 -5.32
N HIS A 182 -7.47 0.61 -5.79
CA HIS A 182 -6.36 1.25 -6.50
C HIS A 182 -5.29 1.89 -5.59
N LEU A 183 -5.68 2.58 -4.55
CA LEU A 183 -4.71 3.16 -3.62
C LEU A 183 -4.37 2.14 -2.54
N HIS A 184 -3.11 1.73 -2.46
CA HIS A 184 -2.66 0.66 -1.55
C HIS A 184 -2.63 1.06 -0.06
N THR A 185 -2.95 2.33 0.24
CA THR A 185 -3.14 2.78 1.62
C THR A 185 -4.63 2.79 1.95
N GLY A 186 -5.05 1.81 2.74
CA GLY A 186 -6.43 1.69 3.21
C GLY A 186 -6.85 2.93 4.02
N ARG A 187 -8.00 3.53 3.67
CA ARG A 187 -8.51 4.72 4.36
C ARG A 187 -9.99 4.97 4.08
N GLN A 188 -10.63 5.64 4.98
CA GLN A 188 -11.97 6.18 4.77
C GLN A 188 -11.89 7.57 4.11
N LEU A 189 -12.49 7.73 2.94
CA LEU A 189 -12.65 9.02 2.27
C LEU A 189 -13.84 9.80 2.86
N VAL A 190 -14.89 9.07 3.20
CA VAL A 190 -16.05 9.52 3.99
C VAL A 190 -16.33 8.41 5.00
N GLU A 191 -16.44 8.79 6.27
CA GLU A 191 -16.63 7.87 7.38
C GLU A 191 -17.77 6.88 7.08
N ASP A 192 -17.48 5.59 7.20
CA ASP A 192 -18.36 4.44 6.98
C ASP A 192 -19.00 4.33 5.58
N ARG A 193 -18.90 5.35 4.71
CA ARG A 193 -19.62 5.41 3.44
C ARG A 193 -18.75 5.34 2.18
N ALA A 194 -17.49 5.73 2.27
CA ALA A 194 -16.57 5.65 1.14
C ALA A 194 -15.20 5.21 1.63
N ILE A 195 -14.83 3.98 1.33
CA ILE A 195 -13.63 3.34 1.85
C ILE A 195 -12.75 2.84 0.69
N ILE A 196 -11.48 3.24 0.72
CA ILE A 196 -10.43 2.57 -0.05
C ILE A 196 -9.94 1.42 0.82
N ALA A 197 -10.11 0.18 0.35
CA ALA A 197 -9.77 -0.99 1.16
C ALA A 197 -8.25 -1.18 1.30
N GLY A 198 -7.52 -0.97 0.22
CA GLY A 198 -6.11 -1.37 0.11
C GLY A 198 -5.94 -2.87 -0.05
N PRO A 199 -4.70 -3.35 -0.23
CA PRO A 199 -4.41 -4.78 -0.39
C PRO A 199 -4.64 -5.57 0.91
N LEU A 200 -4.90 -6.88 0.76
CA LEU A 200 -5.01 -7.80 1.91
C LEU A 200 -3.68 -7.98 2.63
N GLU A 201 -2.59 -8.03 1.89
CA GLU A 201 -1.21 -8.00 2.37
C GLU A 201 -0.41 -6.97 1.57
N PRO A 202 0.62 -6.32 2.15
CA PRO A 202 1.43 -5.37 1.42
C PRO A 202 2.13 -6.04 0.24
N THR A 203 2.15 -5.39 -0.91
CA THR A 203 2.78 -5.86 -2.15
C THR A 203 4.19 -5.29 -2.34
N GLU A 204 4.50 -4.21 -1.67
CA GLU A 204 5.79 -3.52 -1.68
C GLU A 204 6.19 -3.06 -0.27
N SER A 205 7.48 -3.02 0.02
CA SER A 205 7.97 -2.63 1.36
C SER A 205 7.63 -1.20 1.79
N LYS A 206 7.27 -0.33 0.85
CA LYS A 206 6.83 1.05 1.16
C LYS A 206 5.39 1.14 1.69
N GLU A 207 4.61 0.08 1.55
CA GLU A 207 3.24 -0.03 2.06
C GLU A 207 3.27 -0.38 3.54
N VAL A 208 3.49 0.65 4.36
CA VAL A 208 3.71 0.53 5.80
C VAL A 208 2.39 0.49 6.57
N GLY A 209 2.36 -0.30 7.63
CA GLY A 209 1.21 -0.42 8.53
C GLY A 209 0.30 -1.60 8.23
N PRO A 210 -0.84 -1.69 8.92
CA PRO A 210 -1.73 -2.83 8.83
C PRO A 210 -2.48 -2.88 7.50
N HIS A 211 -2.56 -4.09 6.94
CA HIS A 211 -3.34 -4.44 5.74
C HIS A 211 -4.42 -5.44 6.11
N GLY A 212 -5.49 -5.52 5.31
CA GLY A 212 -6.60 -6.40 5.62
C GLY A 212 -7.86 -6.10 4.82
N TYR A 213 -9.02 -6.38 5.41
CA TYR A 213 -10.32 -6.20 4.79
C TYR A 213 -11.29 -5.45 5.71
N TRP A 214 -12.37 -4.98 5.13
CA TRP A 214 -13.44 -4.32 5.86
C TRP A 214 -14.69 -5.19 5.91
N ILE A 215 -15.38 -5.21 7.04
CA ILE A 215 -16.74 -5.73 7.15
C ILE A 215 -17.64 -4.55 7.44
N GLY A 216 -18.69 -4.40 6.64
CA GLY A 216 -19.68 -3.36 6.78
C GLY A 216 -21.10 -3.91 6.87
N GLU A 217 -21.96 -3.12 7.46
CA GLU A 217 -23.40 -3.36 7.54
C GLU A 217 -24.15 -2.10 7.11
N ILE A 218 -25.07 -2.26 6.14
CA ILE A 218 -25.92 -1.16 5.67
C ILE A 218 -27.36 -1.50 5.97
N THR A 219 -28.04 -0.58 6.65
CA THR A 219 -29.48 -0.57 6.81
C THR A 219 -30.07 0.62 6.10
N LYS A 220 -31.15 0.44 5.35
CA LYS A 220 -31.85 1.51 4.62
C LYS A 220 -33.31 1.51 5.00
N GLN A 221 -33.79 2.67 5.46
CA GLN A 221 -35.18 2.91 5.81
C GLN A 221 -35.63 4.19 5.08
N GLU A 222 -36.59 4.09 4.17
CA GLU A 222 -37.05 5.17 3.32
C GLU A 222 -35.87 5.89 2.62
N ASP A 223 -35.64 7.16 2.90
CA ASP A 223 -34.61 7.99 2.26
C ASP A 223 -33.28 8.04 3.05
N CYS A 224 -33.16 7.29 4.16
CA CYS A 224 -31.98 7.29 5.03
C CYS A 224 -31.29 5.93 5.03
N SER A 225 -29.99 5.93 4.81
CA SER A 225 -29.14 4.77 4.99
C SER A 225 -28.15 4.99 6.13
N GLU A 226 -28.01 4.00 6.99
CA GLU A 226 -26.98 3.92 8.01
C GLU A 226 -25.97 2.86 7.59
N CYS A 227 -24.70 3.21 7.62
CA CYS A 227 -23.61 2.29 7.30
C CYS A 227 -22.60 2.28 8.45
N HIS A 228 -22.14 1.10 8.84
CA HIS A 228 -21.10 0.92 9.84
C HIS A 228 -20.06 -0.06 9.33
N CYS A 229 -18.79 0.35 9.34
CA CYS A 229 -17.69 -0.43 8.81
C CYS A 229 -16.58 -0.63 9.84
N HIS A 230 -16.03 -1.83 9.90
CA HIS A 230 -14.91 -2.18 10.76
C HIS A 230 -13.77 -2.78 9.94
N PHE A 231 -12.55 -2.33 10.22
CA PHE A 231 -11.34 -2.87 9.61
C PHE A 231 -10.84 -4.09 10.38
N PHE A 232 -10.48 -5.13 9.65
CA PHE A 232 -9.91 -6.37 10.18
C PHE A 232 -8.50 -6.56 9.64
N PRO A 233 -7.45 -6.30 10.45
CA PRO A 233 -6.08 -6.46 10.01
C PRO A 233 -5.70 -7.94 9.86
N ILE A 234 -4.95 -8.24 8.80
CA ILE A 234 -4.33 -9.55 8.57
C ILE A 234 -2.89 -9.50 9.08
N LYS A 235 -2.57 -10.44 9.99
CA LYS A 235 -1.27 -10.52 10.67
C LYS A 235 -0.35 -11.58 10.04
N LYS A 236 -0.08 -11.44 8.74
CA LYS A 236 0.87 -12.30 8.02
C LYS A 236 2.12 -11.56 7.56
N CYS A 237 1.99 -10.28 7.22
CA CYS A 237 3.08 -9.38 6.94
C CYS A 237 2.65 -7.94 7.19
N GLU A 238 3.50 -7.18 7.86
CA GLU A 238 3.34 -5.74 8.08
C GLU A 238 4.70 -5.07 8.03
N TYR A 239 4.88 -4.10 7.13
CA TYR A 239 6.10 -3.30 7.11
C TYR A 239 6.01 -2.18 8.13
N CYS A 240 7.10 -2.01 8.89
CA CYS A 240 7.25 -0.97 9.91
C CYS A 240 8.47 -0.10 9.62
N ASN A 241 8.34 1.21 9.79
CA ASN A 241 9.48 2.12 9.76
C ASN A 241 10.05 2.27 11.17
N GLU A 242 11.36 2.09 11.31
CA GLU A 242 12.07 2.29 12.57
C GLU A 242 13.30 3.16 12.36
N THR A 243 13.48 4.15 13.23
CA THR A 243 14.63 5.05 13.17
C THR A 243 15.64 4.71 14.25
N ILE A 244 16.90 4.57 13.87
CA ILE A 244 18.01 4.30 14.78
C ILE A 244 18.95 5.50 14.76
N GLU A 245 19.12 6.16 15.92
CA GLU A 245 20.08 7.23 16.07
C GLU A 245 21.50 6.66 16.12
N VAL A 246 22.37 7.20 15.28
CA VAL A 246 23.79 6.86 15.16
C VAL A 246 24.63 8.03 15.66
N THR A 247 25.65 7.72 16.43
CA THR A 247 26.64 8.67 16.92
C THR A 247 28.02 8.34 16.37
N PRO A 248 29.01 9.26 16.40
CA PRO A 248 30.37 8.97 15.94
C PRO A 248 31.08 7.83 16.69
N LYS A 249 30.52 7.36 17.79
CA LYS A 249 31.03 6.24 18.57
C LYS A 249 30.32 4.91 18.27
N THR A 250 29.24 4.95 17.52
CA THR A 250 28.44 3.77 17.21
C THR A 250 29.19 2.85 16.25
N THR A 251 29.34 1.61 16.63
CA THR A 251 30.00 0.58 15.81
C THR A 251 29.01 -0.25 15.00
N MET A 252 29.48 -0.90 13.94
CA MET A 252 28.65 -1.86 13.17
C MET A 252 28.07 -2.97 14.05
N PHE A 253 28.87 -3.51 14.97
CA PHE A 253 28.43 -4.56 15.91
C PHE A 253 27.25 -4.07 16.77
N GLU A 254 27.37 -2.86 17.33
CA GLU A 254 26.30 -2.24 18.11
C GLU A 254 25.02 -2.01 17.29
N LEU A 255 25.14 -1.58 16.02
CA LEU A 255 23.99 -1.43 15.14
C LEU A 255 23.32 -2.76 14.84
N GLU A 256 24.09 -3.80 14.52
CA GLU A 256 23.56 -5.15 14.32
C GLU A 256 22.84 -5.67 15.57
N GLU A 257 23.39 -5.45 16.75
CA GLU A 257 22.81 -5.89 18.02
C GLU A 257 21.49 -5.15 18.30
N ARG A 258 21.48 -3.81 18.16
CA ARG A 258 20.26 -3.00 18.32
C ARG A 258 19.14 -3.40 17.35
N ILE A 259 19.47 -3.70 16.08
CA ILE A 259 18.49 -4.17 15.10
C ILE A 259 17.98 -5.57 15.49
N ARG A 260 18.85 -6.48 15.93
CA ARG A 260 18.44 -7.82 16.40
C ARG A 260 17.52 -7.74 17.62
N GLU A 261 17.81 -6.86 18.57
CA GLU A 261 16.96 -6.62 19.74
C GLU A 261 15.60 -6.05 19.34
N LEU A 262 15.57 -5.09 18.39
CA LEU A 262 14.35 -4.52 17.83
C LEU A 262 13.48 -5.61 17.19
N VAL A 263 14.07 -6.42 16.32
CA VAL A 263 13.38 -7.54 15.65
C VAL A 263 12.87 -8.56 16.67
N ALA A 264 13.70 -8.94 17.65
CA ALA A 264 13.32 -9.91 18.68
C ALA A 264 12.21 -9.42 19.63
N ALA A 265 12.09 -8.11 19.81
CA ALA A 265 11.01 -7.51 20.61
C ALA A 265 9.70 -7.34 19.81
N GLY A 266 9.76 -7.43 18.50
CA GLY A 266 8.62 -7.32 17.60
C GLY A 266 7.83 -8.62 17.45
N GLU A 267 6.81 -8.58 16.59
CA GLU A 267 6.00 -9.77 16.24
C GLU A 267 6.55 -10.44 14.97
N ASP A 268 6.40 -11.76 14.86
CA ASP A 268 6.98 -12.58 13.79
C ASP A 268 6.55 -12.19 12.37
N TYR A 269 5.41 -11.52 12.23
CA TYR A 269 4.89 -11.04 10.95
C TYR A 269 5.39 -9.65 10.55
N LYS A 270 6.17 -8.96 11.40
CA LYS A 270 6.69 -7.62 11.10
C LYS A 270 7.97 -7.67 10.28
N MET A 271 8.06 -6.77 9.32
CA MET A 271 9.21 -6.55 8.46
C MET A 271 9.67 -5.10 8.63
N TYR A 272 10.96 -4.88 8.85
CA TYR A 272 11.46 -3.57 9.25
C TYR A 272 12.17 -2.84 8.10
N ARG A 273 11.84 -1.57 7.94
CA ARG A 273 12.56 -0.58 7.15
C ARG A 273 13.29 0.32 8.14
N ILE A 274 14.61 0.19 8.19
CA ILE A 274 15.46 0.87 9.17
C ILE A 274 15.96 2.18 8.57
N PHE A 275 15.79 3.28 9.29
CA PHE A 275 16.32 4.60 8.95
C PHE A 275 17.43 4.94 9.94
N LEU A 276 18.67 5.05 9.43
CA LEU A 276 19.82 5.46 10.21
C LEU A 276 19.94 6.98 10.12
N GLU A 277 19.81 7.66 11.23
CA GLU A 277 19.92 9.12 11.34
C GLU A 277 21.04 9.52 12.31
N GLY A 278 21.60 10.70 12.12
CA GLY A 278 22.61 11.26 13.03
C GLY A 278 23.98 11.44 12.37
N TYR A 279 25.03 11.12 13.12
CA TYR A 279 26.40 11.38 12.70
C TYR A 279 27.27 10.14 12.80
N VAL A 280 28.15 9.98 11.82
CA VAL A 280 29.19 8.94 11.79
C VAL A 280 30.55 9.60 11.83
N ASP A 281 31.56 8.93 12.41
CA ASP A 281 32.94 9.38 12.31
C ASP A 281 33.34 9.54 10.84
N ALA A 282 33.93 10.65 10.45
CA ALA A 282 34.28 10.95 9.06
C ALA A 282 35.28 9.94 8.44
N GLU A 283 36.03 9.23 9.30
CA GLU A 283 36.98 8.18 8.90
C GLU A 283 36.35 6.77 8.92
N GLN A 284 35.09 6.64 9.39
CA GLN A 284 34.39 5.35 9.53
C GLN A 284 33.43 5.10 8.37
N GLU A 285 33.59 4.01 7.67
CA GLU A 285 32.63 3.49 6.68
C GLU A 285 31.73 2.45 7.34
N LEU A 286 30.42 2.68 7.31
CA LEU A 286 29.42 1.71 7.76
C LEU A 286 28.96 0.85 6.59
N GLU A 287 29.15 -0.45 6.68
CA GLU A 287 28.70 -1.43 5.67
C GLU A 287 27.18 -1.65 5.81
N VAL A 288 26.36 -0.67 5.38
CA VAL A 288 24.89 -0.70 5.49
C VAL A 288 24.29 -1.97 4.87
N ALA A 289 24.88 -2.46 3.79
CA ALA A 289 24.43 -3.70 3.12
C ALA A 289 24.39 -4.92 4.05
N ARG A 290 25.29 -5.03 5.03
CA ARG A 290 25.27 -6.11 6.04
C ARG A 290 24.04 -6.06 6.94
N LEU A 291 23.51 -4.87 7.21
CA LEU A 291 22.31 -4.71 8.05
C LEU A 291 21.05 -5.22 7.31
N GLU A 292 21.05 -5.15 5.99
CA GLU A 292 19.95 -5.69 5.17
C GLU A 292 19.93 -7.24 5.09
N GLU A 293 21.01 -7.90 5.51
CA GLU A 293 21.06 -9.37 5.59
C GLU A 293 20.46 -9.89 6.90
N LEU A 294 20.14 -9.00 7.84
CA LEU A 294 19.53 -9.38 9.11
C LEU A 294 18.09 -9.87 8.89
N PRO A 295 17.62 -10.84 9.70
CA PRO A 295 16.26 -11.36 9.61
C PRO A 295 15.22 -10.22 9.73
N GLN A 296 14.14 -10.29 8.93
CA GLN A 296 13.02 -9.34 8.93
C GLN A 296 13.42 -7.89 8.60
N VAL A 297 14.63 -7.62 8.10
CA VAL A 297 15.04 -6.31 7.61
C VAL A 297 14.79 -6.21 6.11
N ALA A 298 13.74 -5.48 5.73
CA ALA A 298 13.35 -5.31 4.34
C ALA A 298 14.29 -4.35 3.58
N ALA A 299 14.66 -3.24 4.23
CA ALA A 299 15.58 -2.23 3.68
C ALA A 299 16.23 -1.42 4.79
N VAL A 300 17.41 -0.87 4.50
CA VAL A 300 18.10 0.09 5.36
C VAL A 300 18.39 1.37 4.58
N PHE A 301 17.95 2.48 5.12
CA PHE A 301 18.17 3.82 4.57
C PHE A 301 19.15 4.58 5.47
N SER A 302 20.18 5.18 4.89
CA SER A 302 21.19 5.91 5.64
C SER A 302 21.15 7.40 5.27
N GLU A 303 20.79 8.23 6.24
CA GLU A 303 20.85 9.70 6.17
C GLU A 303 21.94 10.25 7.11
N LEU A 304 23.00 9.44 7.32
CA LEU A 304 24.09 9.77 8.20
C LEU A 304 24.96 10.89 7.64
N ARG A 305 25.40 11.78 8.52
CA ARG A 305 26.30 12.87 8.20
C ARG A 305 27.66 12.62 8.81
N PRO A 306 28.75 13.00 8.13
CA PRO A 306 30.08 12.91 8.72
C PRO A 306 30.22 13.90 9.88
N ASN A 307 30.77 13.42 10.98
CA ASN A 307 31.16 14.27 12.10
C ASN A 307 32.63 14.67 11.94
N TYR A 308 32.86 15.85 11.41
CA TYR A 308 34.21 16.37 11.18
C TYR A 308 34.81 16.94 12.44
N ASP A 309 36.08 16.58 12.72
CA ASP A 309 36.96 17.28 13.67
C ASP A 309 37.59 18.47 12.92
N TYR A 310 36.90 19.60 12.91
CA TYR A 310 37.33 20.79 12.20
C TYR A 310 38.67 21.37 12.71
N ASP A 311 39.00 21.19 13.99
CA ASP A 311 40.27 21.66 14.56
C ASP A 311 41.42 20.84 14.04
N LYS A 312 41.31 19.50 14.07
CA LYS A 312 42.28 18.56 13.48
C LYS A 312 42.45 18.81 11.97
N MET A 313 41.34 18.95 11.25
CA MET A 313 41.36 19.21 9.81
C MET A 313 42.05 20.54 9.45
N TRP A 314 41.85 21.57 10.27
CA TRP A 314 42.53 22.83 10.09
C TRP A 314 44.04 22.70 10.33
N GLU A 315 44.45 22.02 11.41
CA GLU A 315 45.86 21.78 11.72
C GLU A 315 46.60 21.07 10.58
N GLU A 316 45.94 20.06 9.98
CA GLU A 316 46.53 19.25 8.90
C GLU A 316 46.52 19.93 7.52
N SER A 317 45.69 20.97 7.31
CA SER A 317 45.44 21.58 6.00
C SER A 317 45.58 23.10 5.94
N GLN A 318 46.33 23.74 6.86
CA GLN A 318 46.42 25.19 7.04
C GLN A 318 46.69 25.97 5.74
N ASP A 319 47.56 25.47 4.87
CA ASP A 319 47.94 26.14 3.61
C ASP A 319 46.99 25.84 2.45
N SER A 320 46.05 24.95 2.62
CA SER A 320 45.07 24.54 1.60
C SER A 320 43.85 25.46 1.54
N LEU A 321 43.03 25.33 0.51
CA LEU A 321 41.74 25.99 0.41
C LEU A 321 40.80 25.54 1.53
N LEU A 322 40.83 24.25 1.89
CA LEU A 322 40.06 23.66 2.98
C LEU A 322 40.41 24.31 4.33
N GLY A 323 41.69 24.38 4.69
CA GLY A 323 42.12 24.99 5.94
C GLY A 323 41.72 26.46 6.04
N ARG A 324 41.90 27.25 4.95
CA ARG A 324 41.45 28.65 4.90
C ARG A 324 39.93 28.80 5.04
N TYR A 325 39.16 27.87 4.47
CA TYR A 325 37.71 27.85 4.60
C TYR A 325 37.30 27.58 6.05
N ILE A 326 37.86 26.54 6.67
CA ILE A 326 37.59 26.17 8.07
C ILE A 326 37.95 27.36 9.02
N ASP A 327 39.14 27.92 8.91
CA ASP A 327 39.57 29.07 9.71
C ASP A 327 38.61 30.25 9.59
N LYS A 328 38.14 30.56 8.39
CA LYS A 328 37.19 31.64 8.15
C LYS A 328 35.84 31.36 8.81
N MET A 329 35.32 30.14 8.65
CA MET A 329 34.00 29.73 9.18
C MET A 329 34.00 29.64 10.71
N GLN A 330 35.10 29.19 11.32
CA GLN A 330 35.23 29.14 12.79
C GLN A 330 35.23 30.55 13.46
N LYS A 331 35.68 31.59 12.72
CA LYS A 331 35.66 32.98 13.18
C LYS A 331 34.29 33.66 13.05
N MET A 332 33.35 33.04 12.37
CA MET A 332 31.97 33.54 12.26
C MET A 332 31.10 33.17 13.48
N PRO A 333 29.99 33.86 13.72
CA PRO A 333 29.03 33.45 14.75
C PRO A 333 28.60 31.99 14.55
N GLN A 334 28.69 31.16 15.59
CA GLN A 334 28.42 29.71 15.51
C GLN A 334 26.93 29.41 15.66
N ASP A 335 26.11 30.03 14.82
CA ASP A 335 24.68 29.75 14.72
C ASP A 335 24.40 28.50 13.81
N VAL A 336 23.14 28.09 13.72
CA VAL A 336 22.72 26.91 12.96
C VAL A 336 23.06 27.03 11.46
N ILE A 337 22.99 28.25 10.90
CA ILE A 337 23.27 28.52 9.48
C ILE A 337 24.76 28.37 9.22
N THR A 338 25.62 28.98 10.06
CA THR A 338 27.07 28.89 9.93
C THR A 338 27.58 27.46 10.09
N LYS A 339 27.03 26.69 11.04
CA LYS A 339 27.38 25.27 11.20
C LYS A 339 27.04 24.45 10.00
N LYS A 340 25.83 24.62 9.42
CA LYS A 340 25.42 23.95 8.17
C LYS A 340 26.28 24.38 6.97
N ALA A 341 26.57 25.67 6.85
CA ALA A 341 27.43 26.18 5.79
C ALA A 341 28.83 25.58 5.89
N MET A 342 29.38 25.44 7.10
CA MET A 342 30.67 24.81 7.34
C MET A 342 30.69 23.35 6.89
N GLU A 343 29.69 22.57 7.27
CA GLU A 343 29.51 21.17 6.86
C GLU A 343 29.43 21.04 5.32
N TYR A 344 28.54 21.80 4.67
CA TYR A 344 28.39 21.77 3.20
C TYR A 344 29.66 22.20 2.46
N GLY A 345 30.33 23.24 2.94
CA GLY A 345 31.56 23.71 2.29
C GLY A 345 32.73 22.74 2.45
N VAL A 346 32.84 22.08 3.59
CA VAL A 346 33.83 21.03 3.82
C VAL A 346 33.54 19.82 2.93
N ASN A 347 32.30 19.33 2.88
CA ASN A 347 31.87 18.24 1.99
C ASN A 347 32.23 18.55 0.54
N ALA A 348 31.90 19.75 0.05
CA ALA A 348 32.19 20.17 -1.31
C ALA A 348 33.70 20.21 -1.61
N LEU A 349 34.51 20.67 -0.65
CA LEU A 349 35.97 20.75 -0.80
C LEU A 349 36.66 19.38 -0.73
N LEU A 350 36.05 18.41 -0.05
CA LEU A 350 36.50 17.02 -0.01
C LEU A 350 36.00 16.19 -1.20
N GLY A 351 35.10 16.74 -2.04
CA GLY A 351 34.53 16.04 -3.17
C GLY A 351 33.41 15.04 -2.78
N HIS A 352 32.87 15.19 -1.59
CA HIS A 352 31.71 14.42 -1.14
C HIS A 352 30.44 15.05 -1.73
N ASP A 353 29.52 14.23 -2.23
CA ASP A 353 28.26 14.70 -2.79
C ASP A 353 27.42 15.41 -1.71
N THR A 354 27.16 16.70 -1.92
CA THR A 354 26.39 17.54 -0.99
C THR A 354 24.88 17.60 -1.34
N CYS A 355 24.49 16.92 -2.43
CA CYS A 355 23.11 16.93 -2.94
C CYS A 355 22.56 15.49 -3.06
N LYS A 356 21.84 15.06 -2.07
CA LYS A 356 20.79 14.04 -2.18
C LYS A 356 19.49 14.59 -1.65
#